data_81ea34d26828cd820c4657d20f51617a
#
_entry.id   81ea34d26828cd820c4657d20f51617a
#
_cell.length_a   1.000
_cell.length_b   1.000
_cell.length_c   1.000
_cell.angle_alpha   90.00
_cell.angle_beta   90.00
_cell.angle_gamma   90.00
#
_symmetry.space_group_name_H-M   'P 1'
#
loop_
_entity.id
_entity.type
_entity.pdbx_description
1 polymer ?
#
loop_
_entity_poly.entity_id
_entity_poly.type
_entity_poly.pdbx_seq_one_letter_code
_entity_poly.pdbx_strand_id
1 'polypeptide(L)'
;MLKRIALSAAAALCLSGTAALAAGGAGEVKDIDFSFEGPFGTYDENQLQRGLQVYTEICSSCHGLKFVPLRTLSDPGGPNLPEDQMRAYAEFYEVYDAELDDWRPARPTDHFPESLLENAPDLSLMAKARAGFSGPYGTGINQLVKGIGGPEYIYSLLTGYTGEEKEEAGVILYENKAFPGGWISMAPPLWGDDVEFNDGHATDISSISKDVSAFLMWSAEPKMMDRKFSGLVGFIMLS
;
A
#
# COMPACT_ATOMS: atom_id res chain seq x y z
N MET A 1 37.29 -34.10 -17.12
CA MET A 1 36.02 -33.83 -16.39
C MET A 1 36.03 -32.49 -15.70
N LEU A 2 37.03 -32.07 -14.91
CA LEU A 2 37.08 -30.79 -14.22
C LEU A 2 36.89 -29.52 -15.12
N LYS A 3 37.49 -29.50 -16.32
CA LYS A 3 37.35 -28.36 -17.26
C LYS A 3 35.91 -28.14 -17.77
N ARG A 4 35.11 -29.22 -17.88
CA ARG A 4 33.71 -29.10 -18.32
C ARG A 4 32.80 -28.62 -17.18
N ILE A 5 33.11 -28.96 -15.93
CA ILE A 5 32.38 -28.48 -14.73
C ILE A 5 32.68 -26.99 -14.51
N ALA A 6 33.93 -26.57 -14.70
CA ALA A 6 34.30 -25.15 -14.55
C ALA A 6 33.62 -24.24 -15.62
N LEU A 7 33.48 -24.72 -16.87
CA LEU A 7 32.77 -23.97 -17.91
C LEU A 7 31.26 -23.86 -17.64
N SER A 8 30.63 -24.93 -17.09
CA SER A 8 29.21 -24.93 -16.74
C SER A 8 28.91 -24.01 -15.58
N ALA A 9 29.80 -23.95 -14.58
CA ALA A 9 29.68 -23.05 -13.44
C ALA A 9 29.84 -21.54 -13.86
N ALA A 10 30.78 -21.25 -14.77
CA ALA A 10 30.98 -19.92 -15.31
C ALA A 10 29.78 -19.45 -16.16
N ALA A 11 29.20 -20.33 -16.97
CA ALA A 11 27.99 -20.02 -17.76
C ALA A 11 26.76 -19.78 -16.87
N ALA A 12 26.61 -20.52 -15.77
CA ALA A 12 25.52 -20.30 -14.80
C ALA A 12 25.66 -18.95 -14.05
N LEU A 13 26.87 -18.52 -13.72
CA LEU A 13 27.11 -17.21 -13.11
C LEU A 13 26.82 -16.03 -14.07
N CYS A 14 27.04 -16.20 -15.36
CA CYS A 14 26.75 -15.14 -16.35
C CYS A 14 25.25 -14.99 -16.65
N LEU A 15 24.41 -16.02 -16.47
CA LEU A 15 22.97 -15.94 -16.68
C LEU A 15 22.22 -15.30 -15.50
N SER A 16 22.81 -15.26 -14.31
CA SER A 16 22.19 -14.65 -13.13
C SER A 16 22.35 -13.12 -13.04
N GLY A 17 23.18 -12.52 -13.94
CA GLY A 17 23.49 -11.09 -13.91
C GLY A 17 22.54 -10.17 -14.67
N THR A 18 21.58 -10.68 -15.43
CA THR A 18 20.74 -9.84 -16.34
C THR A 18 19.33 -9.56 -15.83
N ALA A 19 18.92 -10.10 -14.69
CA ALA A 19 17.57 -9.88 -14.14
C ALA A 19 17.41 -8.55 -13.37
N ALA A 20 18.50 -7.78 -13.14
CA ALA A 20 18.46 -6.57 -12.29
C ALA A 20 18.23 -5.25 -13.05
N LEU A 21 18.07 -5.26 -14.36
CA LEU A 21 17.92 -4.03 -15.17
C LEU A 21 16.48 -3.75 -15.64
N ALA A 22 15.50 -4.53 -15.19
CA ALA A 22 14.10 -4.30 -15.51
C ALA A 22 13.36 -3.40 -14.52
N ALA A 23 14.01 -2.82 -13.53
CA ALA A 23 13.48 -1.68 -12.78
C ALA A 23 13.67 -0.44 -13.67
N GLY A 24 12.71 -0.18 -14.55
CA GLY A 24 12.58 1.11 -15.22
C GLY A 24 12.72 2.20 -14.18
N GLY A 25 13.49 3.26 -14.45
CA GLY A 25 13.97 4.26 -13.53
C GLY A 25 13.03 4.49 -12.34
N ALA A 26 13.44 4.01 -11.19
CA ALA A 26 12.67 4.22 -9.96
C ALA A 26 12.54 5.73 -9.78
N GLY A 27 11.28 6.20 -9.65
CA GLY A 27 11.04 7.57 -9.27
C GLY A 27 11.68 7.89 -7.92
N GLU A 28 11.68 9.15 -7.54
CA GLU A 28 12.25 9.62 -6.27
C GLU A 28 11.34 9.20 -5.11
N VAL A 29 11.70 8.13 -4.40
CA VAL A 29 10.97 7.67 -3.22
C VAL A 29 11.64 8.25 -1.97
N LYS A 30 10.86 9.01 -1.20
CA LYS A 30 11.29 9.59 0.09
C LYS A 30 11.28 8.51 1.16
N ASP A 31 12.37 8.38 1.90
CA ASP A 31 12.46 7.54 3.08
C ASP A 31 11.79 8.27 4.26
N ILE A 32 10.64 7.82 4.70
CA ILE A 32 9.91 8.36 5.85
C ILE A 32 9.65 7.25 6.87
N ASP A 33 9.70 7.60 8.14
CA ASP A 33 9.53 6.63 9.22
C ASP A 33 8.04 6.30 9.45
N PHE A 34 7.73 4.99 9.53
CA PHE A 34 6.45 4.48 9.98
C PHE A 34 6.58 3.70 11.29
N SER A 35 5.55 3.76 12.13
CA SER A 35 5.52 3.08 13.43
C SER A 35 5.69 1.55 13.32
N PHE A 36 5.28 0.98 12.21
CA PHE A 36 5.33 -0.46 11.94
C PHE A 36 6.62 -0.94 11.29
N GLU A 37 7.64 -0.11 11.15
CA GLU A 37 8.92 -0.54 10.58
C GLU A 37 9.73 -1.43 11.52
N GLY A 38 10.70 -2.12 10.93
CA GLY A 38 11.61 -2.99 11.66
C GLY A 38 10.92 -4.22 12.30
N PRO A 39 11.68 -5.04 13.02
CA PRO A 39 11.19 -6.30 13.57
C PRO A 39 10.21 -6.13 14.74
N PHE A 40 10.23 -4.99 15.43
CA PHE A 40 9.41 -4.71 16.63
C PHE A 40 8.38 -3.60 16.42
N GLY A 41 8.37 -2.94 15.26
CA GLY A 41 7.41 -1.89 14.98
C GLY A 41 5.98 -2.43 14.90
N THR A 42 5.01 -1.61 15.30
CA THR A 42 3.57 -1.95 15.32
C THR A 42 2.77 -0.89 14.61
N TYR A 43 1.61 -1.28 14.08
CA TYR A 43 0.66 -0.31 13.56
C TYR A 43 0.14 0.61 14.67
N ASP A 44 -0.05 1.89 14.34
CA ASP A 44 -0.74 2.87 15.18
C ASP A 44 -2.22 2.88 14.79
N GLU A 45 -3.10 2.47 15.72
CA GLU A 45 -4.54 2.35 15.47
C GLU A 45 -5.17 3.68 15.05
N ASN A 46 -4.80 4.78 15.70
CA ASN A 46 -5.33 6.11 15.35
C ASN A 46 -4.90 6.52 13.93
N GLN A 47 -3.65 6.24 13.58
CA GLN A 47 -3.15 6.48 12.22
C GLN A 47 -3.92 5.65 11.19
N LEU A 48 -4.19 4.37 11.48
CA LEU A 48 -4.99 3.53 10.59
C LEU A 48 -6.43 4.01 10.45
N GLN A 49 -7.04 4.50 11.53
CA GLN A 49 -8.40 5.07 11.49
C GLN A 49 -8.46 6.34 10.64
N ARG A 50 -7.50 7.26 10.81
CA ARG A 50 -7.39 8.44 9.94
C ARG A 50 -7.15 8.05 8.49
N GLY A 51 -6.25 7.09 8.25
CA GLY A 51 -6.00 6.57 6.91
C GLY A 51 -7.22 5.91 6.26
N LEU A 52 -8.05 5.20 7.05
CA LEU A 52 -9.34 4.68 6.60
C LEU A 52 -10.29 5.81 6.21
N GLN A 53 -10.34 6.89 7.00
CA GLN A 53 -11.17 8.06 6.69
C GLN A 53 -10.71 8.70 5.37
N VAL A 54 -9.41 8.95 5.19
CA VAL A 54 -8.85 9.48 3.93
C VAL A 54 -9.18 8.57 2.74
N TYR A 55 -9.03 7.25 2.90
CA TYR A 55 -9.41 6.31 1.85
C TYR A 55 -10.90 6.44 1.51
N THR A 56 -11.76 6.48 2.52
CA THR A 56 -13.22 6.51 2.34
C THR A 56 -13.69 7.80 1.67
N GLU A 57 -13.17 8.94 2.10
CA GLU A 57 -13.65 10.24 1.63
C GLU A 57 -13.04 10.65 0.28
N ILE A 58 -11.84 10.15 -0.05
CA ILE A 58 -11.10 10.58 -1.24
C ILE A 58 -10.86 9.43 -2.21
N CYS A 59 -10.15 8.38 -1.76
CA CYS A 59 -9.63 7.36 -2.67
C CYS A 59 -10.70 6.39 -3.19
N SER A 60 -11.71 6.09 -2.37
CA SER A 60 -12.75 5.12 -2.67
C SER A 60 -13.64 5.51 -3.86
N SER A 61 -13.65 6.80 -4.22
CA SER A 61 -14.36 7.30 -5.41
C SER A 61 -13.84 6.70 -6.73
N CYS A 62 -12.59 6.24 -6.74
CA CYS A 62 -11.95 5.66 -7.93
C CYS A 62 -11.38 4.25 -7.67
N HIS A 63 -10.82 4.02 -6.48
CA HIS A 63 -10.05 2.84 -6.14
C HIS A 63 -10.79 1.91 -5.18
N GLY A 64 -10.78 0.61 -5.47
CA GLY A 64 -11.32 -0.42 -4.59
C GLY A 64 -10.29 -1.06 -3.65
N LEU A 65 -10.82 -1.84 -2.70
CA LEU A 65 -10.08 -2.71 -1.78
C LEU A 65 -10.70 -4.11 -1.75
N LYS A 66 -10.95 -4.70 -2.90
CA LYS A 66 -11.74 -5.92 -3.08
C LYS A 66 -11.24 -7.17 -2.33
N PHE A 67 -9.99 -7.19 -1.90
CA PHE A 67 -9.43 -8.30 -1.13
C PHE A 67 -9.48 -8.07 0.39
N VAL A 68 -10.01 -6.93 0.85
CA VAL A 68 -10.12 -6.60 2.26
C VAL A 68 -11.54 -6.85 2.76
N PRO A 69 -11.79 -7.85 3.63
CA PRO A 69 -13.10 -8.05 4.23
C PRO A 69 -13.43 -6.94 5.22
N LEU A 70 -14.66 -6.44 5.19
CA LEU A 70 -15.10 -5.32 6.05
C LEU A 70 -14.93 -5.63 7.55
N ARG A 71 -15.14 -6.90 7.98
CA ARG A 71 -14.96 -7.31 9.38
C ARG A 71 -13.54 -7.09 9.91
N THR A 72 -12.52 -7.06 9.03
CA THR A 72 -11.13 -6.89 9.47
C THR A 72 -10.84 -5.51 10.04
N LEU A 73 -11.74 -4.54 9.81
CA LEU A 73 -11.66 -3.22 10.45
C LEU A 73 -11.78 -3.28 11.98
N SER A 74 -12.37 -4.35 12.53
CA SER A 74 -12.47 -4.60 13.99
C SER A 74 -11.38 -5.53 14.52
N ASP A 75 -10.47 -6.04 13.65
CA ASP A 75 -9.41 -6.94 14.10
C ASP A 75 -8.39 -6.18 14.98
N PRO A 76 -7.94 -6.78 16.10
CA PRO A 76 -6.84 -6.22 16.88
C PRO A 76 -5.57 -6.04 16.06
N GLY A 77 -4.91 -4.90 16.22
CA GLY A 77 -3.73 -4.53 15.43
C GLY A 77 -4.03 -3.97 14.05
N GLY A 78 -5.31 -3.76 13.73
CA GLY A 78 -5.81 -2.99 12.61
C GLY A 78 -6.38 -1.64 13.07
N PRO A 79 -7.34 -1.07 12.32
CA PRO A 79 -8.08 0.12 12.76
C PRO A 79 -8.85 -0.08 14.08
N ASN A 80 -9.10 -1.33 14.45
CA ASN A 80 -9.69 -1.76 15.73
C ASN A 80 -11.01 -1.03 16.05
N LEU A 81 -11.86 -0.84 15.03
CA LEU A 81 -13.16 -0.21 15.23
C LEU A 81 -14.05 -1.08 16.12
N PRO A 82 -14.85 -0.48 17.02
CA PRO A 82 -15.94 -1.19 17.70
C PRO A 82 -16.83 -1.92 16.68
N GLU A 83 -17.32 -3.12 17.05
CA GLU A 83 -18.12 -3.93 16.11
C GLU A 83 -19.36 -3.23 15.57
N ASP A 84 -20.01 -2.42 16.37
CA ASP A 84 -21.18 -1.64 15.98
C ASP A 84 -20.83 -0.56 14.96
N GLN A 85 -19.69 0.11 15.13
CA GLN A 85 -19.18 1.10 14.16
C GLN A 85 -18.74 0.43 12.86
N MET A 86 -18.06 -0.72 12.93
CA MET A 86 -17.68 -1.47 11.74
C MET A 86 -18.92 -1.94 10.95
N ARG A 87 -19.98 -2.38 11.65
CA ARG A 87 -21.24 -2.76 11.00
C ARG A 87 -21.91 -1.57 10.32
N ALA A 88 -21.99 -0.44 11.02
CA ALA A 88 -22.53 0.79 10.46
C ALA A 88 -21.71 1.27 9.25
N TYR A 89 -20.37 1.14 9.33
CA TYR A 89 -19.48 1.46 8.21
C TYR A 89 -19.73 0.52 7.02
N ALA A 90 -19.93 -0.77 7.25
CA ALA A 90 -20.22 -1.72 6.18
C ALA A 90 -21.51 -1.36 5.40
N GLU A 91 -22.53 -0.88 6.10
CA GLU A 91 -23.83 -0.51 5.51
C GLU A 91 -23.76 0.69 4.54
N PHE A 92 -22.65 1.44 4.49
CA PHE A 92 -22.43 2.47 3.46
C PHE A 92 -22.21 1.87 2.06
N TYR A 93 -21.88 0.59 1.98
CA TYR A 93 -21.67 -0.11 0.71
C TYR A 93 -22.88 -0.98 0.37
N GLU A 94 -23.14 -1.13 -0.92
CA GLU A 94 -24.12 -2.05 -1.44
C GLU A 94 -23.43 -3.22 -2.17
N VAL A 95 -23.93 -4.42 -1.96
CA VAL A 95 -23.44 -5.65 -2.58
C VAL A 95 -24.61 -6.35 -3.28
N TYR A 96 -24.40 -6.74 -4.54
CA TYR A 96 -25.36 -7.55 -5.26
C TYR A 96 -25.40 -8.96 -4.68
N ASP A 97 -26.58 -9.38 -4.23
CA ASP A 97 -26.84 -10.70 -3.67
C ASP A 97 -27.52 -11.58 -4.73
N ALA A 98 -26.75 -12.53 -5.26
CA ALA A 98 -27.24 -13.40 -6.33
C ALA A 98 -28.37 -14.35 -5.90
N GLU A 99 -28.55 -14.59 -4.60
CA GLU A 99 -29.66 -15.42 -4.08
C GLU A 99 -30.96 -14.62 -4.02
N LEU A 100 -30.86 -13.32 -3.75
CA LEU A 100 -31.99 -12.41 -3.68
C LEU A 100 -32.29 -11.78 -5.04
N ASP A 101 -31.36 -11.86 -5.99
CA ASP A 101 -31.39 -11.15 -7.29
C ASP A 101 -31.59 -9.63 -7.11
N ASP A 102 -30.98 -9.07 -6.05
CA ASP A 102 -31.15 -7.66 -5.67
C ASP A 102 -29.91 -7.13 -4.92
N TRP A 103 -29.82 -5.82 -4.83
CA TRP A 103 -28.79 -5.14 -4.05
C TRP A 103 -29.20 -5.05 -2.58
N ARG A 104 -28.25 -5.26 -1.69
CA ARG A 104 -28.42 -5.12 -0.25
C ARG A 104 -27.25 -4.38 0.38
N PRO A 105 -27.45 -3.77 1.56
CA PRO A 105 -26.34 -3.27 2.36
C PRO A 105 -25.30 -4.36 2.63
N ALA A 106 -24.04 -3.99 2.56
CA ALA A 106 -22.95 -4.92 2.84
C ALA A 106 -22.95 -5.37 4.31
N ARG A 107 -22.49 -6.59 4.52
CA ARG A 107 -22.34 -7.22 5.84
C ARG A 107 -20.87 -7.29 6.21
N PRO A 108 -20.52 -7.52 7.47
CA PRO A 108 -19.14 -7.68 7.90
C PRO A 108 -18.33 -8.73 7.13
N THR A 109 -19.00 -9.75 6.59
CA THR A 109 -18.38 -10.82 5.79
C THR A 109 -18.09 -10.43 4.36
N ASP A 110 -18.72 -9.38 3.87
CA ASP A 110 -18.47 -8.87 2.52
C ASP A 110 -17.14 -8.11 2.48
N HIS A 111 -16.69 -7.82 1.29
CA HIS A 111 -15.45 -7.10 1.04
C HIS A 111 -15.75 -5.65 0.65
N PHE A 112 -14.74 -4.81 0.73
CA PHE A 112 -14.79 -3.51 0.08
C PHE A 112 -15.08 -3.66 -1.43
N PRO A 113 -15.68 -2.64 -2.06
CA PRO A 113 -15.96 -2.66 -3.49
C PRO A 113 -14.70 -2.80 -4.35
N GLU A 114 -14.90 -3.23 -5.58
CA GLU A 114 -13.89 -3.13 -6.65
C GLU A 114 -13.70 -1.67 -7.08
N SER A 115 -12.59 -1.40 -7.80
CA SER A 115 -12.34 -0.08 -8.37
C SER A 115 -13.44 0.34 -9.32
N LEU A 116 -13.92 1.58 -9.17
CA LEU A 116 -15.01 2.12 -10.01
C LEU A 116 -14.53 2.54 -11.40
N LEU A 117 -13.25 2.90 -11.54
CA LEU A 117 -12.63 3.27 -12.81
C LEU A 117 -11.77 2.12 -13.32
N GLU A 118 -11.94 1.76 -14.58
CA GLU A 118 -11.19 0.66 -15.24
C GLU A 118 -9.66 0.85 -15.17
N ASN A 119 -9.19 2.09 -15.23
CA ASN A 119 -7.77 2.42 -15.18
C ASN A 119 -7.23 2.65 -13.76
N ALA A 120 -8.08 2.69 -12.74
CA ALA A 120 -7.65 2.84 -11.36
C ALA A 120 -7.34 1.46 -10.76
N PRO A 121 -6.09 1.19 -10.35
CA PRO A 121 -5.75 -0.09 -9.76
C PRO A 121 -6.47 -0.30 -8.42
N ASP A 122 -6.81 -1.55 -8.10
CA ASP A 122 -7.24 -1.93 -6.77
C ASP A 122 -6.09 -1.75 -5.76
N LEU A 123 -6.36 -1.13 -4.63
CA LEU A 123 -5.34 -0.75 -3.65
C LEU A 123 -5.09 -1.82 -2.57
N SER A 124 -5.86 -2.91 -2.52
CA SER A 124 -5.77 -3.93 -1.46
C SER A 124 -4.34 -4.42 -1.20
N LEU A 125 -3.54 -4.57 -2.26
CA LEU A 125 -2.18 -5.11 -2.18
C LEU A 125 -1.12 -4.10 -2.64
N MET A 126 -1.50 -2.85 -2.91
CA MET A 126 -0.63 -1.86 -3.56
C MET A 126 0.65 -1.60 -2.76
N ALA A 127 0.56 -1.46 -1.44
CA ALA A 127 1.72 -1.21 -0.60
C ALA A 127 2.73 -2.38 -0.57
N LYS A 128 2.32 -3.60 -0.92
CA LYS A 128 3.23 -4.75 -1.07
C LYS A 128 3.61 -5.02 -2.54
N ALA A 129 2.82 -4.55 -3.48
CA ALA A 129 3.11 -4.67 -4.91
C ALA A 129 4.15 -3.65 -5.41
N ARG A 130 4.47 -2.64 -4.60
CA ARG A 130 5.47 -1.62 -4.90
C ARG A 130 6.62 -1.72 -3.91
N ALA A 131 7.86 -1.66 -4.43
CA ALA A 131 9.07 -1.62 -3.62
C ALA A 131 9.73 -0.24 -3.84
N GLY A 132 9.86 0.54 -2.76
CA GLY A 132 10.57 1.81 -2.78
C GLY A 132 12.08 1.62 -2.64
N PHE A 133 12.49 0.60 -1.86
CA PHE A 133 13.89 0.36 -1.51
C PHE A 133 14.30 -1.09 -1.70
N SER A 134 15.45 -1.31 -2.28
CA SER A 134 16.04 -2.66 -2.43
C SER A 134 17.24 -2.90 -1.50
N GLY A 135 17.71 -1.86 -0.79
CA GLY A 135 18.92 -1.92 0.02
C GLY A 135 20.23 -1.87 -0.79
N PRO A 136 21.38 -1.81 -0.10
CA PRO A 136 22.67 -1.79 -0.76
C PRO A 136 22.84 -3.02 -1.65
N TYR A 137 23.27 -2.79 -2.88
CA TYR A 137 23.52 -3.85 -3.87
C TYR A 137 22.33 -4.78 -4.17
N GLY A 138 21.08 -4.31 -3.95
CA GLY A 138 19.89 -5.13 -4.16
C GLY A 138 19.74 -6.31 -3.19
N THR A 139 20.39 -6.27 -2.03
CA THR A 139 20.43 -7.39 -1.07
C THR A 139 19.15 -7.61 -0.29
N GLY A 140 18.19 -6.69 -0.36
CA GLY A 140 16.95 -6.77 0.43
C GLY A 140 17.14 -6.54 1.94
N ILE A 141 18.31 -6.09 2.39
CA ILE A 141 18.57 -5.82 3.83
C ILE A 141 17.63 -4.75 4.37
N ASN A 142 17.27 -3.74 3.57
CA ASN A 142 16.33 -2.71 3.99
C ASN A 142 14.95 -3.31 4.34
N GLN A 143 14.55 -4.41 3.71
CA GLN A 143 13.29 -5.09 4.01
C GLN A 143 13.22 -5.63 5.45
N LEU A 144 14.35 -5.92 6.07
CA LEU A 144 14.40 -6.38 7.47
C LEU A 144 14.31 -5.23 8.48
N VAL A 145 14.81 -4.05 8.12
CA VAL A 145 14.97 -2.92 9.06
C VAL A 145 13.92 -1.84 8.80
N LYS A 146 13.68 -1.49 7.54
CA LYS A 146 12.80 -0.39 7.12
C LYS A 146 11.55 -0.84 6.37
N GLY A 147 11.42 -2.13 6.02
CA GLY A 147 10.35 -2.62 5.16
C GLY A 147 10.70 -2.59 3.67
N ILE A 148 9.72 -2.88 2.83
CA ILE A 148 9.90 -2.96 1.36
C ILE A 148 9.83 -1.58 0.67
N GLY A 149 9.49 -0.53 1.39
CA GLY A 149 9.34 0.82 0.83
C GLY A 149 8.04 1.05 0.04
N GLY A 150 7.05 0.18 0.21
CA GLY A 150 5.77 0.32 -0.47
C GLY A 150 4.91 1.47 0.04
N PRO A 151 4.69 1.60 1.36
CA PRO A 151 4.01 2.78 1.93
C PRO A 151 4.76 4.07 1.63
N GLU A 152 6.09 4.08 1.64
CA GLU A 152 6.92 5.23 1.28
C GLU A 152 6.75 5.61 -0.20
N TYR A 153 6.60 4.61 -1.08
CA TYR A 153 6.26 4.86 -2.48
C TYR A 153 4.89 5.52 -2.63
N ILE A 154 3.87 5.04 -1.90
CA ILE A 154 2.51 5.63 -1.94
C ILE A 154 2.58 7.07 -1.42
N TYR A 155 3.22 7.29 -0.29
CA TYR A 155 3.44 8.64 0.26
C TYR A 155 4.15 9.55 -0.73
N SER A 156 5.24 9.07 -1.34
CA SER A 156 6.02 9.85 -2.30
C SER A 156 5.24 10.16 -3.57
N LEU A 157 4.38 9.24 -4.00
CA LEU A 157 3.48 9.45 -5.13
C LEU A 157 2.48 10.57 -4.82
N LEU A 158 1.82 10.50 -3.66
CA LEU A 158 0.81 11.49 -3.27
C LEU A 158 1.39 12.89 -3.04
N THR A 159 2.64 12.97 -2.58
CA THR A 159 3.35 14.25 -2.32
C THR A 159 4.29 14.67 -3.45
N GLY A 160 4.35 13.91 -4.54
CA GLY A 160 5.35 14.09 -5.60
C GLY A 160 4.88 14.87 -6.83
N TYR A 161 3.64 15.32 -6.85
CA TYR A 161 3.12 16.15 -7.95
C TYR A 161 3.80 17.50 -7.99
N THR A 162 4.12 17.97 -9.22
CA THR A 162 4.82 19.26 -9.43
C THR A 162 3.87 20.37 -9.87
N GLY A 163 2.66 20.01 -10.29
CA GLY A 163 1.69 20.93 -10.88
C GLY A 163 1.79 21.05 -12.41
N GLU A 164 2.79 20.41 -13.03
CA GLU A 164 2.91 20.39 -14.48
C GLU A 164 2.00 19.30 -15.08
N GLU A 165 1.41 19.59 -16.22
CA GLU A 165 0.56 18.67 -16.96
C GLU A 165 0.90 18.67 -18.46
N LYS A 166 0.62 17.56 -19.12
CA LYS A 166 0.71 17.44 -20.59
C LYS A 166 -0.40 16.56 -21.13
N GLU A 167 -0.75 16.76 -22.37
CA GLU A 167 -1.64 15.86 -23.10
C GLU A 167 -0.82 14.94 -24.01
N GLU A 168 -1.06 13.63 -23.91
CA GLU A 168 -0.43 12.63 -24.77
C GLU A 168 -1.45 11.58 -25.18
N ALA A 169 -1.63 11.37 -26.47
CA ALA A 169 -2.61 10.44 -27.05
C ALA A 169 -4.06 10.64 -26.56
N GLY A 170 -4.46 11.88 -26.28
CA GLY A 170 -5.79 12.22 -25.80
C GLY A 170 -6.01 11.98 -24.30
N VAL A 171 -4.93 11.72 -23.55
CA VAL A 171 -4.97 11.56 -22.09
C VAL A 171 -4.15 12.66 -21.45
N ILE A 172 -4.71 13.32 -20.43
CA ILE A 172 -3.96 14.27 -19.60
C ILE A 172 -3.08 13.47 -18.64
N LEU A 173 -1.80 13.80 -18.62
CA LEU A 173 -0.80 13.24 -17.73
C LEU A 173 -0.25 14.33 -16.84
N TYR A 174 -0.07 14.01 -15.57
CA TYR A 174 0.45 14.90 -14.54
C TYR A 174 1.86 14.51 -14.17
N GLU A 175 2.77 15.50 -14.08
CA GLU A 175 4.14 15.23 -13.67
C GLU A 175 4.21 14.82 -12.21
N ASN A 176 4.92 13.71 -11.95
CA ASN A 176 5.09 13.17 -10.61
C ASN A 176 6.49 12.57 -10.44
N LYS A 177 7.23 13.09 -9.46
CA LYS A 177 8.63 12.71 -9.22
C LYS A 177 8.82 11.25 -8.78
N ALA A 178 7.81 10.67 -8.13
CA ALA A 178 7.88 9.30 -7.62
C ALA A 178 7.40 8.26 -8.64
N PHE A 179 6.60 8.67 -9.63
CA PHE A 179 6.07 7.74 -10.62
C PHE A 179 7.15 7.36 -11.66
N PRO A 180 7.33 6.08 -11.97
CA PRO A 180 8.26 5.65 -13.01
C PRO A 180 7.94 6.30 -14.37
N GLY A 181 8.93 6.96 -14.96
CA GLY A 181 8.75 7.74 -16.19
C GLY A 181 8.30 9.19 -15.97
N GLY A 182 8.00 9.58 -14.71
CA GLY A 182 7.73 10.97 -14.34
C GLY A 182 6.33 11.48 -14.67
N TRP A 183 5.46 10.69 -15.34
CA TRP A 183 4.14 11.14 -15.79
C TRP A 183 3.08 10.08 -15.49
N ILE A 184 2.01 10.48 -14.79
CA ILE A 184 0.91 9.61 -14.36
C ILE A 184 -0.44 10.16 -14.81
N SER A 185 -1.37 9.29 -15.19
CA SER A 185 -2.74 9.68 -15.57
C SER A 185 -3.66 10.01 -14.40
N MET A 186 -3.29 9.62 -13.19
CA MET A 186 -4.04 9.98 -11.98
C MET A 186 -3.82 11.47 -11.68
N ALA A 187 -4.88 12.25 -11.68
CA ALA A 187 -4.83 13.66 -11.24
C ALA A 187 -4.42 13.74 -9.76
N PRO A 188 -3.79 14.85 -9.31
CA PRO A 188 -3.50 15.07 -7.90
C PRO A 188 -4.76 14.87 -7.04
N PRO A 189 -4.81 13.86 -6.15
CA PRO A 189 -6.03 13.57 -5.40
C PRO A 189 -6.14 14.39 -4.10
N LEU A 190 -5.05 15.04 -3.68
CA LEU A 190 -4.95 15.74 -2.41
C LEU A 190 -4.55 17.21 -2.63
N TRP A 191 -5.24 18.12 -1.96
CA TRP A 191 -5.01 19.56 -2.05
C TRP A 191 -4.60 20.19 -0.70
N GLY A 192 -4.71 19.40 0.39
CA GLY A 192 -4.60 19.86 1.76
C GLY A 192 -5.96 20.36 2.29
N ASP A 193 -6.21 20.08 3.55
CA ASP A 193 -7.51 20.34 4.21
C ASP A 193 -8.71 19.63 3.54
N ASP A 194 -8.43 18.50 2.87
CA ASP A 194 -9.46 17.69 2.17
C ASP A 194 -10.34 16.88 3.14
N VAL A 195 -9.85 16.66 4.35
CA VAL A 195 -10.52 15.90 5.41
C VAL A 195 -10.45 16.67 6.73
N GLU A 196 -11.40 16.44 7.64
CA GLU A 196 -11.38 16.98 8.98
C GLU A 196 -11.30 15.86 10.00
N PHE A 197 -10.23 15.83 10.81
CA PHE A 197 -10.04 14.82 11.83
C PHE A 197 -10.56 15.29 13.20
N ASN A 198 -11.36 14.45 13.85
CA ASN A 198 -11.94 14.76 15.16
C ASN A 198 -10.89 14.84 16.28
N ASP A 199 -9.71 14.30 16.10
CA ASP A 199 -8.60 14.32 17.06
C ASP A 199 -7.70 15.57 16.90
N GLY A 200 -8.02 16.46 15.94
CA GLY A 200 -7.25 17.66 15.64
C GLY A 200 -5.90 17.38 14.98
N HIS A 201 -5.71 16.21 14.40
CA HIS A 201 -4.51 15.88 13.63
C HIS A 201 -4.38 16.80 12.40
N ALA A 202 -3.14 17.03 11.96
CA ALA A 202 -2.87 17.90 10.82
C ALA A 202 -3.45 17.33 9.52
N THR A 203 -4.00 18.22 8.68
CA THR A 203 -4.69 17.89 7.42
C THR A 203 -3.91 18.32 6.18
N ASP A 204 -2.64 18.71 6.36
CA ASP A 204 -1.76 18.98 5.22
C ASP A 204 -1.50 17.71 4.38
N ILE A 205 -1.15 17.92 3.10
CA ILE A 205 -0.93 16.81 2.15
C ILE A 205 0.04 15.76 2.69
N SER A 206 1.09 16.17 3.41
CA SER A 206 2.08 15.24 3.95
C SER A 206 1.48 14.34 5.04
N SER A 207 0.72 14.92 5.96
CA SER A 207 0.08 14.21 7.08
C SER A 207 -0.97 13.22 6.59
N ILE A 208 -1.90 13.65 5.73
CA ILE A 208 -2.94 12.77 5.19
C ILE A 208 -2.37 11.69 4.26
N SER A 209 -1.31 12.00 3.49
CA SER A 209 -0.60 11.00 2.67
C SER A 209 0.06 9.93 3.51
N LYS A 210 0.65 10.30 4.65
CA LYS A 210 1.28 9.36 5.58
C LYS A 210 0.23 8.43 6.20
N ASP A 211 -0.90 8.96 6.62
CA ASP A 211 -1.96 8.20 7.25
C ASP A 211 -2.60 7.19 6.28
N VAL A 212 -2.94 7.61 5.06
CA VAL A 212 -3.51 6.68 4.07
C VAL A 212 -2.48 5.64 3.62
N SER A 213 -1.19 5.99 3.53
CA SER A 213 -0.12 5.03 3.20
C SER A 213 0.01 3.94 4.26
N ALA A 214 -0.10 4.31 5.55
CA ALA A 214 -0.12 3.35 6.66
C ALA A 214 -1.34 2.42 6.58
N PHE A 215 -2.53 2.96 6.32
CA PHE A 215 -3.75 2.19 6.14
C PHE A 215 -3.65 1.20 4.96
N LEU A 216 -3.11 1.64 3.83
CA LEU A 216 -2.91 0.77 2.66
C LEU A 216 -1.84 -0.31 2.92
N MET A 217 -0.85 -0.05 3.76
CA MET A 217 0.09 -1.09 4.20
C MET A 217 -0.60 -2.12 5.09
N TRP A 218 -1.46 -1.69 6.02
CA TRP A 218 -2.28 -2.60 6.81
C TRP A 218 -3.22 -3.41 5.91
N SER A 219 -3.90 -2.79 4.95
CA SER A 219 -4.76 -3.48 3.99
C SER A 219 -4.04 -4.60 3.26
N ALA A 220 -2.79 -4.36 2.86
CA ALA A 220 -1.96 -5.33 2.14
C ALA A 220 -1.37 -6.43 3.06
N GLU A 221 -1.23 -6.17 4.35
CA GLU A 221 -0.70 -7.13 5.32
C GLU A 221 -1.33 -6.95 6.73
N PRO A 222 -2.62 -7.27 6.90
CA PRO A 222 -3.32 -7.08 8.17
C PRO A 222 -2.76 -7.94 9.30
N LYS A 223 -2.04 -9.02 9.00
CA LYS A 223 -1.40 -9.94 9.97
C LYS A 223 0.11 -9.72 10.12
N MET A 224 0.63 -8.54 9.75
CA MET A 224 2.06 -8.24 9.87
C MET A 224 2.55 -8.38 11.32
N MET A 225 1.78 -7.92 12.30
CA MET A 225 2.17 -8.00 13.72
C MET A 225 2.28 -9.45 14.18
N ASP A 226 1.30 -10.28 13.84
CA ASP A 226 1.31 -11.72 14.14
C ASP A 226 2.50 -12.44 13.49
N ARG A 227 2.80 -12.08 12.22
CA ARG A 227 3.95 -12.62 11.50
C ARG A 227 5.27 -12.26 12.17
N LYS A 228 5.45 -11.00 12.57
CA LYS A 228 6.67 -10.53 13.27
C LYS A 228 6.84 -11.24 14.60
N PHE A 229 5.78 -11.32 15.40
CA PHE A 229 5.79 -12.01 16.69
C PHE A 229 6.14 -13.50 16.52
N SER A 230 5.46 -14.20 15.60
CA SER A 230 5.73 -15.62 15.32
C SER A 230 7.15 -15.84 14.80
N GLY A 231 7.65 -14.92 13.98
CA GLY A 231 9.03 -14.95 13.50
C GLY A 231 10.06 -14.81 14.62
N LEU A 232 9.83 -13.90 15.57
CA LEU A 232 10.69 -13.71 16.74
C LEU A 232 10.68 -14.94 17.65
N VAL A 233 9.51 -15.50 17.95
CA VAL A 233 9.37 -16.71 18.75
C VAL A 233 10.08 -17.88 18.07
N GLY A 234 9.88 -18.07 16.76
CA GLY A 234 10.56 -19.10 15.98
C GLY A 234 12.07 -18.94 16.00
N PHE A 235 12.58 -17.72 15.87
CA PHE A 235 14.02 -17.45 15.96
C PHE A 235 14.60 -17.83 17.33
N ILE A 236 13.93 -17.42 18.43
CA ILE A 236 14.37 -17.75 19.81
C ILE A 236 14.31 -19.27 20.06
N MET A 237 13.32 -19.97 19.49
CA MET A 237 13.20 -21.42 19.70
C MET A 237 14.22 -22.25 18.90
N LEU A 238 14.76 -21.71 17.81
CA LEU A 238 15.71 -22.39 16.93
C LEU A 238 17.16 -22.02 17.23
N SER A 239 17.42 -21.00 18.05
CA SER A 239 18.76 -20.56 18.47
C SER A 239 19.18 -21.19 19.81
#